data_9502910b7582123e8ba2f40088a092be
#
_entry.id   9502910b7582123e8ba2f40088a092be
#
_cell.length_a   1.000
_cell.length_b   1.000
_cell.length_c   1.000
_cell.angle_alpha   90.00
_cell.angle_beta   90.00
_cell.angle_gamma   90.00
#
_symmetry.space_group_name_H-M   'P 1'
#
loop_
_entity.id
_entity.type
_entity.pdbx_description
1 polymer ?
#
loop_
_entity_poly.entity_id
_entity_poly.type
_entity_poly.pdbx_seq_one_letter_code
_entity_poly.pdbx_strand_id
1 'polypeptide(L)'
;MKLLNSVQNEAILSNVGEVGEFRIRNSAKAFSILSSGLYSNKIRAIIRELSCNAVDSHIAAGNASTPYDIHLPNTLEPWFSIRDYGLGLTHDQVINLYTTYFESTKTDSNEFIGALGLGSKSPFSYIDNFTVTAIKDGRKGIYTAFINEHGIPSIALMMEEETTDPNGVEVRFAVDQRYDFDKFRSEARFVYEYFSLRPVVSEIGRAHV
;
A
#
# COMPACT_ATOMS: atom_id res chain seq x y z
N MET A 1 -15.78 9.48 4.60
CA MET A 1 -16.11 9.61 6.05
C MET A 1 -15.46 10.90 6.52
N LYS A 2 -16.24 11.98 6.68
CA LYS A 2 -15.71 13.24 7.20
C LYS A 2 -15.22 12.98 8.62
N LEU A 3 -13.91 13.05 8.84
CA LEU A 3 -13.41 13.29 10.19
C LEU A 3 -14.00 14.64 10.60
N LEU A 4 -14.89 14.63 11.58
CA LEU A 4 -15.36 15.85 12.22
C LEU A 4 -14.11 16.64 12.61
N ASN A 5 -13.94 17.84 12.04
CA ASN A 5 -13.00 18.80 12.60
C ASN A 5 -13.28 18.83 14.10
N SER A 6 -12.29 18.41 14.88
CA SER A 6 -12.35 18.56 16.32
C SER A 6 -12.56 20.07 16.56
N VAL A 7 -13.78 20.44 16.95
CA VAL A 7 -13.98 21.70 17.64
C VAL A 7 -12.99 21.61 18.80
N GLN A 8 -11.96 22.44 18.78
CA GLN A 8 -11.08 22.59 19.92
C GLN A 8 -11.96 23.11 21.05
N ASN A 9 -12.51 22.18 21.83
CA ASN A 9 -13.01 22.51 23.15
C ASN A 9 -11.75 22.83 23.97
N GLU A 10 -11.36 24.10 24.02
CA GLU A 10 -10.44 24.59 25.02
C GLU A 10 -11.08 24.30 26.38
N ALA A 11 -10.70 23.18 26.97
CA ALA A 11 -10.99 22.94 28.36
C ALA A 11 -10.24 24.04 29.13
N ILE A 12 -10.99 24.89 29.84
CA ILE A 12 -10.40 25.90 30.74
C ILE A 12 -9.74 25.12 31.88
N LEU A 13 -8.44 24.86 31.74
CA LEU A 13 -7.60 24.16 32.71
C LEU A 13 -7.15 25.13 33.81
N SER A 14 -8.11 25.76 34.51
CA SER A 14 -7.76 26.51 35.70
C SER A 14 -7.62 25.54 36.89
N ASN A 15 -6.44 25.50 37.50
CA ASN A 15 -6.07 24.67 38.67
C ASN A 15 -5.92 23.15 38.39
N VAL A 16 -5.49 22.74 37.23
CA VAL A 16 -5.11 21.36 36.97
C VAL A 16 -3.59 21.23 37.21
N GLY A 17 -3.17 20.16 37.87
CA GLY A 17 -1.78 19.81 38.04
C GLY A 17 -1.06 19.52 36.72
N GLU A 18 0.09 18.88 36.77
CA GLU A 18 0.87 18.51 35.59
C GLU A 18 0.02 17.70 34.56
N VAL A 19 -0.06 18.19 33.31
CA VAL A 19 -0.78 17.54 32.22
C VAL A 19 0.20 16.73 31.43
N GLY A 20 -0.01 15.39 31.37
CA GLY A 20 0.76 14.47 30.57
C GLY A 20 0.06 14.15 29.24
N GLU A 21 0.78 14.15 28.14
CA GLU A 21 0.29 13.71 26.83
C GLU A 21 0.51 12.22 26.62
N PHE A 22 -0.48 11.53 26.03
CA PHE A 22 -0.31 10.15 25.58
C PHE A 22 0.59 10.09 24.34
N ARG A 23 1.61 9.22 24.37
CA ARG A 23 2.55 9.01 23.26
C ARG A 23 2.59 7.55 22.87
N ILE A 24 2.67 7.30 21.56
CA ILE A 24 2.90 5.96 21.03
C ILE A 24 4.41 5.72 20.97
N ARG A 25 4.89 4.71 21.70
CA ARG A 25 6.29 4.31 21.66
C ARG A 25 6.57 3.54 20.37
N ASN A 26 7.61 3.92 19.64
CA ASN A 26 8.12 3.17 18.51
C ASN A 26 8.66 1.80 19.01
N SER A 27 7.96 0.72 18.71
CA SER A 27 8.31 -0.63 19.17
C SER A 27 7.77 -1.69 18.21
N ALA A 28 8.44 -2.85 18.14
CA ALA A 28 8.00 -4.01 17.36
C ALA A 28 6.53 -4.40 17.65
N LYS A 29 6.12 -4.33 18.93
CA LYS A 29 4.73 -4.63 19.32
C LYS A 29 3.73 -3.64 18.74
N ALA A 30 4.05 -2.34 18.71
CA ALA A 30 3.17 -1.34 18.09
C ALA A 30 3.04 -1.58 16.59
N PHE A 31 4.15 -1.85 15.90
CA PHE A 31 4.13 -2.18 14.47
C PHE A 31 3.39 -3.49 14.17
N SER A 32 3.56 -4.53 14.97
CA SER A 32 2.82 -5.80 14.81
C SER A 32 1.32 -5.59 14.91
N ILE A 33 0.84 -4.75 15.83
CA ILE A 33 -0.59 -4.42 15.94
C ILE A 33 -1.06 -3.66 14.70
N LEU A 34 -0.29 -2.68 14.22
CA LEU A 34 -0.65 -1.87 13.05
C LEU A 34 -0.60 -2.64 11.74
N SER A 35 0.28 -3.63 11.60
CA SER A 35 0.44 -4.41 10.37
C SER A 35 -0.46 -5.64 10.33
N SER A 36 -0.55 -6.42 11.40
CA SER A 36 -1.28 -7.71 11.40
C SER A 36 -2.56 -7.72 12.21
N GLY A 37 -2.66 -6.89 13.25
CA GLY A 37 -3.78 -6.89 14.18
C GLY A 37 -5.05 -6.20 13.65
N LEU A 38 -4.94 -5.40 12.59
CA LEU A 38 -6.06 -4.61 12.06
C LEU A 38 -6.92 -5.38 11.05
N TYR A 39 -6.42 -6.45 10.46
CA TYR A 39 -7.08 -7.12 9.33
C TYR A 39 -7.56 -8.53 9.72
N SER A 40 -8.87 -8.72 9.76
CA SER A 40 -9.48 -10.05 9.94
C SER A 40 -9.25 -10.97 8.72
N ASN A 41 -9.24 -10.41 7.51
CA ASN A 41 -8.89 -11.10 6.26
C ASN A 41 -7.73 -10.37 5.59
N LYS A 42 -6.52 -10.87 5.79
CA LYS A 42 -5.27 -10.25 5.34
C LYS A 42 -5.18 -10.14 3.82
N ILE A 43 -5.51 -11.23 3.10
CA ILE A 43 -5.45 -11.27 1.63
C ILE A 43 -6.42 -10.26 1.02
N ARG A 44 -7.67 -10.24 1.49
CA ARG A 44 -8.67 -9.25 1.04
C ARG A 44 -8.21 -7.82 1.31
N ALA A 45 -7.67 -7.58 2.49
CA ALA A 45 -7.17 -6.25 2.86
C ALA A 45 -6.04 -5.79 1.94
N ILE A 46 -5.05 -6.65 1.68
CA ILE A 46 -3.93 -6.32 0.77
C ILE A 46 -4.44 -5.97 -0.62
N ILE A 47 -5.30 -6.83 -1.21
CA ILE A 47 -5.85 -6.59 -2.54
C ILE A 47 -6.60 -5.25 -2.56
N ARG A 48 -7.46 -4.99 -1.59
CA ARG A 48 -8.23 -3.76 -1.51
C ARG A 48 -7.35 -2.53 -1.35
N GLU A 49 -6.45 -2.53 -0.37
CA GLU A 49 -5.61 -1.37 -0.05
C GLU A 49 -4.68 -0.99 -1.22
N LEU A 50 -4.01 -1.98 -1.81
CA LEU A 50 -3.12 -1.72 -2.95
C LEU A 50 -3.90 -1.29 -4.19
N SER A 51 -5.08 -1.85 -4.43
CA SER A 51 -5.96 -1.42 -5.53
C SER A 51 -6.49 0.00 -5.33
N CYS A 52 -6.87 0.38 -4.10
CA CYS A 52 -7.26 1.74 -3.79
C CYS A 52 -6.10 2.72 -4.05
N ASN A 53 -4.87 2.36 -3.68
CA ASN A 53 -3.70 3.19 -3.96
C ASN A 53 -3.46 3.34 -5.47
N ALA A 54 -3.64 2.27 -6.26
CA ALA A 54 -3.52 2.32 -7.71
C ALA A 54 -4.57 3.25 -8.34
N VAL A 55 -5.84 3.12 -7.95
CA VAL A 55 -6.92 4.00 -8.43
C VAL A 55 -6.67 5.44 -8.05
N ASP A 56 -6.29 5.71 -6.80
CA ASP A 56 -5.98 7.06 -6.34
C ASP A 56 -4.80 7.69 -7.11
N SER A 57 -3.76 6.89 -7.41
CA SER A 57 -2.61 7.32 -8.22
C SER A 57 -3.03 7.69 -9.64
N HIS A 58 -3.94 6.92 -10.24
CA HIS A 58 -4.51 7.20 -11.58
C HIS A 58 -5.39 8.45 -11.57
N ILE A 59 -6.23 8.65 -10.54
CA ILE A 59 -7.04 9.88 -10.39
C ILE A 59 -6.12 11.10 -10.31
N ALA A 60 -5.08 11.04 -9.48
CA ALA A 60 -4.12 12.12 -9.32
C ALA A 60 -3.32 12.41 -10.61
N ALA A 61 -3.10 11.41 -11.46
CA ALA A 61 -2.46 11.56 -12.77
C ALA A 61 -3.41 12.04 -13.88
N GLY A 62 -4.71 12.19 -13.60
CA GLY A 62 -5.70 12.57 -14.61
C GLY A 62 -6.09 11.44 -15.58
N ASN A 63 -5.74 10.18 -15.28
CA ASN A 63 -6.01 9.00 -16.11
C ASN A 63 -6.89 7.96 -15.40
N ALA A 64 -7.89 8.41 -14.64
CA ALA A 64 -8.76 7.59 -13.79
C ALA A 64 -9.48 6.43 -14.51
N SER A 65 -9.58 6.45 -15.84
CA SER A 65 -10.19 5.38 -16.65
C SER A 65 -9.19 4.31 -17.14
N THR A 66 -7.88 4.54 -16.94
CA THR A 66 -6.85 3.59 -17.34
C THR A 66 -6.83 2.43 -16.35
N PRO A 67 -6.94 1.16 -16.79
CA PRO A 67 -6.82 0.03 -15.88
C PRO A 67 -5.38 -0.10 -15.36
N TYR A 68 -5.26 -0.60 -14.14
CA TYR A 68 -4.00 -1.05 -13.55
C TYR A 68 -3.88 -2.56 -13.68
N ASP A 69 -2.67 -3.11 -13.49
CA ASP A 69 -2.43 -4.54 -13.61
C ASP A 69 -2.44 -5.23 -12.25
N ILE A 70 -2.98 -6.44 -12.21
CA ILE A 70 -2.85 -7.36 -11.10
C ILE A 70 -2.33 -8.70 -11.58
N HIS A 71 -1.36 -9.26 -10.88
CA HIS A 71 -0.93 -10.64 -11.04
C HIS A 71 -1.41 -11.46 -9.84
N LEU A 72 -2.14 -12.54 -10.09
CA LEU A 72 -2.59 -13.48 -9.08
C LEU A 72 -1.67 -14.70 -9.05
N PRO A 73 -1.30 -15.20 -7.86
CA PRO A 73 -0.36 -16.29 -7.73
C PRO A 73 -0.91 -17.59 -8.35
N ASN A 74 -0.02 -18.34 -9.01
CA ASN A 74 -0.31 -19.64 -9.56
C ASN A 74 0.93 -20.57 -9.42
N THR A 75 0.83 -21.82 -9.87
CA THR A 75 1.89 -22.81 -9.67
C THR A 75 3.21 -22.46 -10.38
N LEU A 76 3.16 -21.77 -11.51
CA LEU A 76 4.36 -21.40 -12.28
C LEU A 76 4.89 -20.02 -11.86
N GLU A 77 3.99 -19.16 -11.39
CA GLU A 77 4.25 -17.79 -10.97
C GLU A 77 3.70 -17.56 -9.57
N PRO A 78 4.41 -18.07 -8.53
CA PRO A 78 3.93 -18.07 -7.14
C PRO A 78 4.15 -16.70 -6.48
N TRP A 79 3.70 -15.63 -7.09
CA TRP A 79 3.76 -14.28 -6.53
C TRP A 79 2.46 -13.52 -6.78
N PHE A 80 2.24 -12.52 -5.96
CA PHE A 80 1.20 -11.53 -6.13
C PHE A 80 1.84 -10.18 -6.49
N SER A 81 1.28 -9.43 -7.43
CA SER A 81 1.63 -8.04 -7.65
C SER A 81 0.46 -7.17 -8.08
N ILE A 82 0.56 -5.88 -7.79
CA ILE A 82 -0.27 -4.81 -8.35
C ILE A 82 0.65 -3.73 -8.91
N ARG A 83 0.42 -3.32 -10.17
CA ARG A 83 1.14 -2.27 -10.88
C ARG A 83 0.17 -1.19 -11.34
N ASP A 84 0.35 0.03 -10.86
CA ASP A 84 -0.35 1.22 -11.38
C ASP A 84 0.46 1.97 -12.44
N TYR A 85 -0.22 2.81 -13.19
CA TYR A 85 0.33 3.68 -14.23
C TYR A 85 -0.02 5.15 -13.95
N GLY A 86 -0.02 5.54 -12.68
CA GLY A 86 -0.31 6.88 -12.22
C GLY A 86 0.93 7.77 -12.16
N LEU A 87 0.99 8.61 -11.12
CA LEU A 87 2.07 9.61 -10.99
C LEU A 87 3.47 9.01 -10.77
N GLY A 88 3.55 7.78 -10.26
CA GLY A 88 4.79 7.23 -9.72
C GLY A 88 5.28 7.97 -8.47
N LEU A 89 6.41 7.53 -7.93
CA LEU A 89 7.02 8.09 -6.72
C LEU A 89 8.51 8.34 -6.94
N THR A 90 9.02 9.48 -6.44
CA THR A 90 10.47 9.73 -6.33
C THR A 90 11.06 8.91 -5.18
N HIS A 91 12.39 8.82 -5.11
CA HIS A 91 13.08 8.16 -3.99
C HIS A 91 12.60 8.69 -2.63
N ASP A 92 12.61 10.00 -2.44
CA ASP A 92 12.20 10.62 -1.16
C ASP A 92 10.73 10.33 -0.84
N GLN A 93 9.86 10.31 -1.85
CA GLN A 93 8.45 9.97 -1.67
C GLN A 93 8.28 8.50 -1.26
N VAL A 94 9.05 7.56 -1.83
CA VAL A 94 9.02 6.15 -1.42
C VAL A 94 9.46 6.02 0.03
N ILE A 95 10.62 6.60 0.39
CA ILE A 95 11.13 6.54 1.76
C ILE A 95 10.10 7.10 2.73
N ASN A 96 9.59 8.32 2.51
CA ASN A 96 8.62 8.95 3.39
C ASN A 96 7.33 8.13 3.51
N LEU A 97 6.76 7.69 2.37
CA LEU A 97 5.52 6.92 2.36
C LEU A 97 5.63 5.62 3.16
N TYR A 98 6.74 4.88 3.03
CA TYR A 98 6.89 3.57 3.68
C TYR A 98 7.42 3.64 5.11
N THR A 99 8.11 4.72 5.51
CA THR A 99 8.64 4.85 6.87
C THR A 99 7.69 5.58 7.82
N THR A 100 6.70 6.31 7.31
CA THR A 100 5.76 7.07 8.13
C THR A 100 4.39 6.40 8.17
N TYR A 101 3.91 6.10 9.37
CA TYR A 101 2.55 5.62 9.62
C TYR A 101 1.63 6.82 9.84
N PHE A 102 0.37 6.70 9.41
CA PHE A 102 -0.66 7.75 9.53
C PHE A 102 -0.38 9.05 8.75
N GLU A 103 0.67 9.09 7.94
CA GLU A 103 0.87 10.16 6.98
C GLU A 103 0.11 9.84 5.69
N SER A 104 -0.85 10.69 5.37
CA SER A 104 -1.59 10.62 4.11
C SER A 104 -1.44 11.97 3.42
N THR A 105 -0.94 11.98 2.21
CA THR A 105 -0.92 13.17 1.34
C THR A 105 -2.32 13.55 0.84
N LYS A 106 -3.37 12.84 1.31
CA LYS A 106 -4.72 12.82 0.75
C LYS A 106 -5.79 13.38 1.70
N THR A 107 -5.41 14.24 2.67
CA THR A 107 -6.31 14.71 3.72
C THR A 107 -7.36 15.73 3.25
N ASP A 108 -7.18 16.35 2.09
CA ASP A 108 -7.96 17.52 1.69
C ASP A 108 -9.06 17.27 0.65
N SER A 109 -9.25 16.04 0.15
CA SER A 109 -10.31 15.73 -0.80
C SER A 109 -11.06 14.44 -0.47
N ASN A 110 -12.38 14.43 -0.71
CA ASN A 110 -13.24 13.23 -0.60
C ASN A 110 -13.13 12.29 -1.82
N GLU A 111 -12.24 12.58 -2.77
CA GLU A 111 -12.08 11.81 -4.02
C GLU A 111 -11.14 10.62 -3.85
N PHE A 112 -10.30 10.63 -2.81
CA PHE A 112 -9.34 9.56 -2.53
C PHE A 112 -9.90 8.51 -1.58
N ILE A 113 -9.63 7.24 -1.88
CA ILE A 113 -10.15 6.09 -1.14
C ILE A 113 -9.26 5.71 0.06
N GLY A 114 -7.95 5.95 -0.03
CA GLY A 114 -6.94 5.57 0.97
C GLY A 114 -6.61 6.70 1.95
N ALA A 115 -7.34 6.80 3.08
CA ALA A 115 -7.23 7.94 4.00
C ALA A 115 -6.30 7.75 5.23
N LEU A 116 -5.88 6.53 5.56
CA LEU A 116 -5.23 6.25 6.86
C LEU A 116 -3.70 6.10 6.80
N GLY A 117 -3.06 6.21 5.63
CA GLY A 117 -1.60 6.04 5.51
C GLY A 117 -1.06 4.65 5.91
N LEU A 118 -1.94 3.66 6.01
CA LEU A 118 -1.60 2.27 6.37
C LEU A 118 -1.59 1.33 5.16
N GLY A 119 -2.28 1.67 4.09
CA GLY A 119 -2.55 0.81 2.95
C GLY A 119 -1.30 0.29 2.24
N SER A 120 -0.27 1.14 2.06
CA SER A 120 1.01 0.76 1.45
C SER A 120 1.80 -0.26 2.27
N LYS A 121 1.53 -0.40 3.57
CA LYS A 121 2.17 -1.33 4.49
C LYS A 121 1.34 -2.61 4.71
N SER A 122 0.16 -2.71 4.08
CA SER A 122 -0.74 -3.86 4.21
C SER A 122 -0.08 -5.23 3.89
N PRO A 123 0.91 -5.34 2.96
CA PRO A 123 1.61 -6.61 2.73
C PRO A 123 2.27 -7.19 3.99
N PHE A 124 2.75 -6.37 4.94
CA PHE A 124 3.30 -6.84 6.21
C PHE A 124 2.30 -7.60 7.09
N SER A 125 1.01 -7.56 6.78
CA SER A 125 0.04 -8.43 7.45
C SER A 125 0.18 -9.90 7.06
N TYR A 126 0.76 -10.19 5.88
CA TYR A 126 0.85 -11.52 5.29
C TYR A 126 2.29 -12.03 5.15
N ILE A 127 3.23 -11.15 4.80
CA ILE A 127 4.63 -11.49 4.49
C ILE A 127 5.59 -10.52 5.19
N ASP A 128 6.79 -10.98 5.54
CA ASP A 128 7.80 -10.17 6.23
C ASP A 128 8.66 -9.30 5.29
N ASN A 129 8.58 -9.52 3.98
CA ASN A 129 9.27 -8.70 2.99
C ASN A 129 8.50 -8.65 1.66
N PHE A 130 8.62 -7.52 0.97
CA PHE A 130 8.07 -7.32 -0.36
C PHE A 130 8.87 -6.29 -1.15
N THR A 131 8.77 -6.34 -2.45
CA THR A 131 9.44 -5.40 -3.37
C THR A 131 8.49 -4.28 -3.75
N VAL A 132 9.02 -3.06 -3.79
CA VAL A 132 8.37 -1.88 -4.35
C VAL A 132 9.21 -1.40 -5.52
N THR A 133 8.64 -1.35 -6.71
CA THR A 133 9.25 -0.72 -7.87
C THR A 133 8.53 0.60 -8.12
N ALA A 134 9.24 1.71 -8.04
CA ALA A 134 8.69 3.04 -8.29
C ALA A 134 9.35 3.64 -9.53
N ILE A 135 8.53 4.11 -10.47
CA ILE A 135 8.99 4.74 -11.71
C ILE A 135 8.40 6.13 -11.79
N LYS A 136 9.29 7.12 -11.93
CA LYS A 136 8.90 8.52 -12.11
C LYS A 136 9.91 9.27 -12.97
N ASP A 137 9.39 9.94 -14.00
CA ASP A 137 10.14 10.87 -14.86
C ASP A 137 11.44 10.25 -15.43
N GLY A 138 11.34 9.00 -15.91
CA GLY A 138 12.45 8.28 -16.52
C GLY A 138 13.44 7.64 -15.52
N ARG A 139 13.13 7.67 -14.23
CA ARG A 139 13.94 7.01 -13.18
C ARG A 139 13.15 5.88 -12.55
N LYS A 140 13.79 4.71 -12.41
CA LYS A 140 13.22 3.52 -11.78
C LYS A 140 14.04 3.14 -10.56
N GLY A 141 13.39 3.13 -9.39
CA GLY A 141 13.94 2.63 -8.15
C GLY A 141 13.30 1.31 -7.75
N ILE A 142 14.10 0.34 -7.35
CA ILE A 142 13.66 -0.95 -6.81
C ILE A 142 14.05 -0.99 -5.35
N TYR A 143 13.05 -1.21 -4.48
CA TYR A 143 13.19 -1.20 -3.04
C TYR A 143 12.74 -2.53 -2.46
N THR A 144 13.35 -2.93 -1.34
CA THR A 144 12.84 -4.00 -0.50
C THR A 144 12.33 -3.39 0.80
N ALA A 145 11.04 -3.59 1.09
CA ALA A 145 10.46 -3.35 2.39
C ALA A 145 10.51 -4.66 3.19
N PHE A 146 10.98 -4.62 4.44
CA PHE A 146 11.22 -5.83 5.25
C PHE A 146 11.06 -5.55 6.75
N ILE A 147 10.79 -6.60 7.52
CA ILE A 147 10.85 -6.56 8.98
C ILE A 147 12.29 -6.86 9.40
N ASN A 148 12.95 -5.91 10.08
CA ASN A 148 14.32 -6.08 10.52
C ASN A 148 14.42 -7.00 11.76
N GLU A 149 15.64 -7.30 12.21
CA GLU A 149 15.92 -8.18 13.36
C GLU A 149 15.30 -7.73 14.69
N HIS A 150 14.94 -6.43 14.79
CA HIS A 150 14.25 -5.88 15.94
C HIS A 150 12.72 -5.89 15.81
N GLY A 151 12.19 -6.49 14.74
CA GLY A 151 10.76 -6.54 14.45
C GLY A 151 10.17 -5.20 13.98
N ILE A 152 11.00 -4.30 13.45
CA ILE A 152 10.60 -2.98 12.97
C ILE A 152 10.59 -2.98 11.44
N PRO A 153 9.49 -2.55 10.79
CA PRO A 153 9.44 -2.39 9.34
C PRO A 153 10.48 -1.38 8.86
N SER A 154 11.20 -1.75 7.83
CA SER A 154 12.28 -0.96 7.22
C SER A 154 12.16 -1.03 5.70
N ILE A 155 12.77 -0.09 4.99
CA ILE A 155 12.85 -0.10 3.52
C ILE A 155 14.27 0.25 3.08
N ALA A 156 14.76 -0.44 2.04
CA ALA A 156 16.08 -0.21 1.47
C ALA A 156 15.98 -0.09 -0.05
N LEU A 157 16.68 0.89 -0.63
CA LEU A 157 16.90 0.99 -2.07
C LEU A 157 17.90 -0.10 -2.47
N MET A 158 17.51 -0.96 -3.40
CA MET A 158 18.34 -2.05 -3.91
C MET A 158 19.01 -1.69 -5.23
N MET A 159 18.28 -0.96 -6.09
CA MET A 159 18.77 -0.57 -7.42
C MET A 159 18.06 0.71 -7.87
N GLU A 160 18.79 1.54 -8.60
CA GLU A 160 18.24 2.69 -9.31
C GLU A 160 18.82 2.70 -10.73
N GLU A 161 17.96 2.93 -11.73
CA GLU A 161 18.33 2.97 -13.14
C GLU A 161 17.49 3.96 -13.92
N GLU A 162 17.98 4.40 -15.10
CA GLU A 162 17.17 5.11 -16.08
C GLU A 162 16.26 4.12 -16.82
N THR A 163 15.06 4.56 -17.17
CA THR A 163 14.07 3.72 -17.86
C THR A 163 13.19 4.54 -18.80
N THR A 164 12.64 3.86 -19.79
CA THR A 164 11.57 4.38 -20.67
C THR A 164 10.21 3.86 -20.27
N ASP A 165 10.13 3.03 -19.22
CA ASP A 165 8.87 2.50 -18.71
C ASP A 165 7.98 3.65 -18.22
N PRO A 166 6.64 3.51 -18.33
CA PRO A 166 5.70 4.52 -17.86
C PRO A 166 5.79 4.70 -16.34
N ASN A 167 5.50 5.92 -15.87
CA ASN A 167 5.39 6.23 -14.46
C ASN A 167 4.42 5.26 -13.74
N GLY A 168 4.58 5.11 -12.42
CA GLY A 168 3.70 4.35 -11.55
C GLY A 168 4.45 3.55 -10.50
N VAL A 169 3.74 2.71 -9.77
CA VAL A 169 4.29 1.90 -8.69
C VAL A 169 3.85 0.44 -8.85
N GLU A 170 4.77 -0.49 -8.66
CA GLU A 170 4.47 -1.91 -8.48
C GLU A 170 4.82 -2.35 -7.07
N VAL A 171 3.89 -3.07 -6.45
CA VAL A 171 4.15 -3.81 -5.19
C VAL A 171 4.05 -5.28 -5.50
N ARG A 172 5.11 -6.06 -5.15
CA ARG A 172 5.21 -7.47 -5.46
C ARG A 172 5.77 -8.26 -4.28
N PHE A 173 5.22 -9.47 -4.03
CA PHE A 173 5.75 -10.41 -3.05
C PHE A 173 5.46 -11.86 -3.42
N ALA A 174 6.28 -12.78 -2.90
CA ALA A 174 6.09 -14.21 -3.06
C ALA A 174 4.90 -14.72 -2.26
N VAL A 175 4.22 -15.74 -2.78
CA VAL A 175 3.16 -16.47 -2.08
C VAL A 175 3.59 -17.93 -1.94
N ASP A 176 4.19 -18.26 -0.81
CA ASP A 176 4.83 -19.58 -0.60
C ASP A 176 3.82 -20.72 -0.42
N GLN A 177 2.62 -20.38 0.08
CA GLN A 177 1.61 -21.38 0.41
C GLN A 177 0.64 -21.61 -0.76
N ARG A 178 0.75 -22.75 -1.44
CA ARG A 178 -0.11 -23.09 -2.60
C ARG A 178 -1.60 -23.02 -2.30
N TYR A 179 -2.03 -23.35 -1.07
CA TYR A 179 -3.45 -23.27 -0.68
C TYR A 179 -3.97 -21.83 -0.60
N ASP A 180 -3.11 -20.82 -0.61
CA ASP A 180 -3.51 -19.42 -0.65
C ASP A 180 -3.75 -18.92 -2.08
N PHE A 181 -3.29 -19.63 -3.13
CA PHE A 181 -3.54 -19.23 -4.52
C PHE A 181 -5.04 -19.09 -4.83
N ASP A 182 -5.83 -20.05 -4.40
CA ASP A 182 -7.28 -20.00 -4.58
C ASP A 182 -7.94 -18.94 -3.71
N LYS A 183 -7.37 -18.65 -2.53
CA LYS A 183 -7.82 -17.55 -1.69
C LYS A 183 -7.55 -16.20 -2.36
N PHE A 184 -6.35 -15.97 -2.93
CA PHE A 184 -6.08 -14.75 -3.68
C PHE A 184 -7.07 -14.56 -4.83
N ARG A 185 -7.41 -15.60 -5.58
CA ARG A 185 -8.42 -15.53 -6.66
C ARG A 185 -9.82 -15.23 -6.14
N SER A 186 -10.25 -15.90 -5.08
CA SER A 186 -11.59 -15.70 -4.52
C SER A 186 -11.74 -14.31 -3.91
N GLU A 187 -10.72 -13.84 -3.18
CA GLU A 187 -10.72 -12.51 -2.58
C GLU A 187 -10.62 -11.39 -3.62
N ALA A 188 -9.85 -11.59 -4.69
CA ALA A 188 -9.80 -10.64 -5.80
C ALA A 188 -11.19 -10.49 -6.46
N ARG A 189 -11.88 -11.60 -6.74
CA ARG A 189 -13.26 -11.55 -7.27
C ARG A 189 -14.19 -10.78 -6.37
N PHE A 190 -14.13 -11.03 -5.08
CA PHE A 190 -14.95 -10.33 -4.08
C PHE A 190 -14.65 -8.83 -4.03
N VAL A 191 -13.38 -8.44 -4.01
CA VAL A 191 -12.98 -7.03 -3.96
C VAL A 191 -13.42 -6.30 -5.24
N TYR A 192 -13.15 -6.88 -6.40
CA TYR A 192 -13.40 -6.21 -7.69
C TYR A 192 -14.88 -6.22 -8.12
N GLU A 193 -15.75 -6.91 -7.41
CA GLU A 193 -17.19 -6.75 -7.59
C GLU A 193 -17.65 -5.31 -7.30
N TYR A 194 -16.95 -4.64 -6.39
CA TYR A 194 -17.33 -3.29 -5.92
C TYR A 194 -16.44 -2.17 -6.48
N PHE A 195 -15.45 -2.50 -7.30
CA PHE A 195 -14.59 -1.51 -7.95
C PHE A 195 -15.20 -1.06 -9.29
N SER A 196 -15.33 0.26 -9.47
CA SER A 196 -15.76 0.84 -10.75
C SER A 196 -14.73 0.63 -11.85
N LEU A 197 -13.43 0.74 -11.52
CA LEU A 197 -12.32 0.44 -12.41
C LEU A 197 -11.75 -0.93 -12.05
N ARG A 198 -11.92 -1.90 -12.95
CA ARG A 198 -11.36 -3.25 -12.77
C ARG A 198 -9.94 -3.33 -13.32
N PRO A 199 -9.04 -4.05 -12.62
CA PRO A 199 -7.69 -4.28 -13.14
C PRO A 199 -7.68 -5.20 -14.35
N VAL A 200 -6.58 -5.15 -15.11
CA VAL A 200 -6.21 -6.21 -16.04
C VAL A 200 -5.53 -7.32 -15.24
N VAL A 201 -6.08 -8.52 -15.33
CA VAL A 201 -5.48 -9.71 -14.68
C VAL A 201 -4.51 -10.34 -15.65
N SER A 202 -3.21 -10.39 -15.29
CA SER A 202 -2.22 -11.13 -16.06
C SER A 202 -2.39 -12.63 -15.81
N GLU A 203 -2.80 -13.33 -16.87
CA GLU A 203 -2.84 -14.80 -16.92
C GLU A 203 -1.69 -15.30 -17.77
N ILE A 204 -1.08 -16.44 -17.40
CA ILE A 204 -0.08 -17.11 -18.23
C ILE A 204 -0.73 -17.47 -19.57
N GLY A 205 -0.14 -17.01 -20.68
CA GLY A 205 -0.52 -17.41 -22.04
C GLY A 205 -1.24 -16.35 -22.87
N ARG A 206 -1.57 -15.17 -22.35
CA ARG A 206 -1.89 -14.03 -23.21
C ARG A 206 -0.60 -13.27 -23.55
N ALA A 207 0.11 -13.75 -24.56
CA ALA A 207 1.03 -12.88 -25.28
C ALA A 207 0.21 -11.67 -25.77
N HIS A 208 0.69 -10.47 -25.47
CA HIS A 208 0.17 -9.27 -26.11
C HIS A 208 0.38 -9.45 -27.63
N VAL A 209 -0.70 -9.68 -28.36
CA VAL A 209 -0.74 -9.63 -29.83
C VAL A 209 -1.17 -8.21 -30.20
#